data_729ed62fc72918588598c74c8e545e3d
#
_entry.id   729ed62fc72918588598c74c8e545e3d
#
_cell.length_a   1.000
_cell.length_b   1.000
_cell.length_c   1.000
_cell.angle_alpha   90.00
_cell.angle_beta   90.00
_cell.angle_gamma   90.00
#
_symmetry.space_group_name_H-M   'P 1'
#
loop_
_entity.id
_entity.type
_entity.pdbx_description
1 polymer ?
#
loop_
_entity_poly.entity_id
_entity_poly.type
_entity_poly.pdbx_seq_one_letter_code
_entity_poly.pdbx_strand_id
1 'polypeptide(L)'
;MYYSYQDVEKLEKLVSKKKTSERNIGVMLLKEISNFAESSISRRKYLLSYFGEKYDATIHNDQDMDDNARYPKEKINAKNQLIYLIKTHFLDNKKVFIRDIIKVLPLSKDDQIDESFWKTLIIHSIIEGFLEKDINDLGSVKISETGKKYFSNPEDFFIVKDNDFSISRKTRKESTKASVIDSELMKRLVILRKNIAEKKSLPPYAILQ
;
A
#
# COMPACT_ATOMS: atom_id res chain seq x y z
N MET A 1 11.60 -1.89 -5.46
CA MET A 1 10.53 -2.10 -6.46
C MET A 1 10.20 -0.75 -7.06
N TYR A 2 10.34 -0.60 -8.37
CA TYR A 2 9.89 0.61 -9.07
C TYR A 2 8.51 0.31 -9.64
N TYR A 3 7.51 1.06 -9.21
CA TYR A 3 6.18 0.97 -9.75
C TYR A 3 5.66 2.38 -10.06
N SER A 4 4.88 2.51 -11.09
CA SER A 4 4.26 3.77 -11.48
C SER A 4 2.75 3.59 -11.54
N TYR A 5 2.03 4.70 -11.39
CA TYR A 5 0.58 4.67 -11.53
C TYR A 5 0.13 4.17 -12.92
N GLN A 6 0.94 4.40 -13.95
CA GLN A 6 0.68 3.86 -15.28
C GLN A 6 0.70 2.34 -15.34
N ASP A 7 1.52 1.70 -14.49
CA ASP A 7 1.55 0.24 -14.39
C ASP A 7 0.28 -0.29 -13.72
N VAL A 8 -0.22 0.43 -12.70
CA VAL A 8 -1.52 0.12 -12.09
C VAL A 8 -2.64 0.23 -13.11
N GLU A 9 -2.71 1.33 -13.89
CA GLU A 9 -3.72 1.51 -14.94
C GLU A 9 -3.67 0.42 -16.02
N LYS A 10 -2.47 -0.02 -16.42
CA LYS A 10 -2.31 -1.12 -17.38
C LYS A 10 -2.85 -2.43 -16.80
N LEU A 11 -2.52 -2.73 -15.54
CA LEU A 11 -3.00 -3.92 -14.85
C LEU A 11 -4.51 -3.88 -14.64
N GLU A 12 -5.08 -2.74 -14.27
CA GLU A 12 -6.54 -2.55 -14.17
C GLU A 12 -7.24 -2.84 -15.50
N LYS A 13 -6.69 -2.34 -16.62
CA LYS A 13 -7.21 -2.63 -17.96
C LYS A 13 -7.14 -4.12 -18.33
N LEU A 14 -6.08 -4.82 -17.90
CA LEU A 14 -5.96 -6.26 -18.11
C LEU A 14 -6.98 -7.04 -17.26
N VAL A 15 -7.12 -6.66 -15.99
CA VAL A 15 -8.07 -7.27 -15.06
C VAL A 15 -9.51 -7.01 -15.48
N SER A 16 -9.83 -5.83 -16.02
CA SER A 16 -11.19 -5.48 -16.47
C SER A 16 -11.72 -6.37 -17.62
N LYS A 17 -10.81 -6.97 -18.40
CA LYS A 17 -11.15 -7.87 -19.51
C LYS A 17 -11.49 -9.30 -19.05
N LYS A 18 -11.25 -9.66 -17.79
CA LYS A 18 -11.51 -10.97 -17.23
C LYS A 18 -12.99 -11.16 -16.87
N LYS A 19 -13.41 -12.43 -16.66
CA LYS A 19 -14.74 -12.77 -16.13
C LYS A 19 -14.97 -12.10 -14.77
N THR A 20 -16.21 -11.83 -14.43
CA THR A 20 -16.57 -11.01 -13.24
C THR A 20 -15.95 -11.52 -11.93
N SER A 21 -15.95 -12.84 -11.69
CA SER A 21 -15.35 -13.43 -10.48
C SER A 21 -13.83 -13.21 -10.42
N GLU A 22 -13.12 -13.52 -11.51
CA GLU A 22 -11.69 -13.33 -11.62
C GLU A 22 -11.30 -11.83 -11.58
N ARG A 23 -12.16 -10.97 -12.14
CA ARG A 23 -11.97 -9.53 -12.14
C ARG A 23 -12.01 -8.97 -10.72
N ASN A 24 -12.97 -9.38 -9.91
CA ASN A 24 -13.10 -8.92 -8.53
C ASN A 24 -11.90 -9.31 -7.69
N ILE A 25 -11.43 -10.55 -7.82
CA ILE A 25 -10.20 -11.02 -7.17
C ILE A 25 -8.99 -10.23 -7.68
N GLY A 26 -8.86 -10.05 -8.98
CA GLY A 26 -7.75 -9.31 -9.58
C GLY A 26 -7.68 -7.85 -9.13
N VAL A 27 -8.83 -7.16 -9.02
CA VAL A 27 -8.90 -5.80 -8.48
C VAL A 27 -8.49 -5.76 -7.00
N MET A 28 -8.93 -6.75 -6.21
CA MET A 28 -8.54 -6.86 -4.81
C MET A 28 -7.03 -7.05 -4.67
N LEU A 29 -6.43 -7.98 -5.41
CA LEU A 29 -4.99 -8.24 -5.36
C LEU A 29 -4.17 -7.03 -5.85
N LEU A 30 -4.65 -6.32 -6.87
CA LEU A 30 -3.99 -5.09 -7.34
C LEU A 30 -4.02 -4.00 -6.27
N LYS A 31 -5.09 -3.88 -5.51
CA LYS A 31 -5.16 -2.98 -4.35
C LYS A 31 -4.19 -3.38 -3.24
N GLU A 32 -4.05 -4.68 -2.95
CA GLU A 32 -3.12 -5.16 -1.93
C GLU A 32 -1.68 -4.79 -2.27
N ILE A 33 -1.24 -5.05 -3.50
CA ILE A 33 0.12 -4.71 -3.91
C ILE A 33 0.35 -3.19 -3.94
N SER A 34 -0.67 -2.41 -4.33
CA SER A 34 -0.60 -0.95 -4.28
C SER A 34 -0.51 -0.43 -2.84
N ASN A 35 -1.31 -0.97 -1.93
CA ASN A 35 -1.25 -0.63 -0.51
C ASN A 35 0.11 -0.96 0.09
N PHE A 36 0.67 -2.13 -0.24
CA PHE A 36 2.02 -2.50 0.17
C PHE A 36 3.08 -1.51 -0.34
N ALA A 37 2.99 -1.12 -1.61
CA ALA A 37 3.95 -0.20 -2.23
C ALA A 37 3.86 1.23 -1.65
N GLU A 38 2.67 1.69 -1.30
CA GLU A 38 2.39 3.03 -0.77
C GLU A 38 2.60 3.13 0.75
N SER A 39 2.47 2.02 1.47
CA SER A 39 2.55 1.97 2.92
C SER A 39 3.89 2.45 3.46
N SER A 40 3.85 3.16 4.58
CA SER A 40 5.01 3.57 5.37
C SER A 40 5.34 2.60 6.53
N ILE A 41 4.61 1.49 6.63
CA ILE A 41 4.91 0.42 7.59
C ILE A 41 6.13 -0.37 7.10
N SER A 42 6.93 -0.93 8.03
CA SER A 42 8.02 -1.86 7.67
C SER A 42 7.51 -2.89 6.67
N ARG A 43 8.23 -3.06 5.56
CA ARG A 43 7.89 -3.99 4.48
C ARG A 43 7.74 -5.41 4.99
N ARG A 44 8.64 -5.80 5.89
CA ARG A 44 8.63 -7.12 6.51
C ARG A 44 7.39 -7.31 7.37
N LYS A 45 7.08 -6.35 8.25
CA LYS A 45 5.89 -6.39 9.10
C LYS A 45 4.61 -6.53 8.27
N TYR A 46 4.53 -5.76 7.18
CA TYR A 46 3.39 -5.82 6.26
C TYR A 46 3.25 -7.21 5.61
N LEU A 47 4.35 -7.77 5.09
CA LEU A 47 4.36 -9.08 4.43
C LEU A 47 4.03 -10.22 5.39
N LEU A 48 4.62 -10.23 6.58
CA LEU A 48 4.31 -11.25 7.58
C LEU A 48 2.82 -11.24 7.96
N SER A 49 2.27 -10.05 8.20
CA SER A 49 0.84 -9.90 8.46
C SER A 49 -0.02 -10.38 7.28
N TYR A 50 0.38 -10.08 6.04
CA TYR A 50 -0.34 -10.54 4.85
C TYR A 50 -0.40 -12.07 4.74
N PHE A 51 0.67 -12.77 5.15
CA PHE A 51 0.74 -14.24 5.18
C PHE A 51 0.22 -14.86 6.50
N GLY A 52 -0.35 -14.05 7.39
CA GLY A 52 -0.92 -14.52 8.65
C GLY A 52 0.09 -14.79 9.77
N GLU A 53 1.34 -14.32 9.60
CA GLU A 53 2.39 -14.44 10.60
C GLU A 53 2.47 -13.18 11.48
N LYS A 54 2.78 -13.38 12.76
CA LYS A 54 3.00 -12.26 13.69
C LYS A 54 4.42 -11.74 13.55
N TYR A 55 4.53 -10.41 13.46
CA TYR A 55 5.82 -9.74 13.52
C TYR A 55 6.29 -9.63 14.97
N ASP A 56 7.51 -10.08 15.24
CA ASP A 56 8.18 -9.95 16.53
C ASP A 56 9.40 -9.04 16.40
N ALA A 57 9.31 -7.84 16.94
CA ALA A 57 10.39 -6.85 16.91
C ALA A 57 11.64 -7.28 17.70
N THR A 58 11.52 -8.25 18.63
CA THR A 58 12.66 -8.72 19.42
C THR A 58 13.57 -9.67 18.64
N ILE A 59 12.96 -10.41 17.70
CA ILE A 59 13.68 -11.39 16.85
C ILE A 59 14.22 -10.71 15.59
N HIS A 60 13.56 -9.67 15.11
CA HIS A 60 13.83 -9.04 13.83
C HIS A 60 14.45 -7.66 14.02
N ASN A 61 15.75 -7.54 13.75
CA ASN A 61 16.38 -6.22 13.64
C ASN A 61 16.19 -5.71 12.19
N ASP A 62 15.11 -4.94 11.97
CA ASP A 62 14.70 -4.51 10.63
C ASP A 62 15.33 -3.18 10.19
N GLN A 63 16.18 -2.54 11.03
CA GLN A 63 16.70 -1.18 10.78
C GLN A 63 17.35 -0.99 9.40
N ASP A 64 17.92 -2.06 8.84
CA ASP A 64 18.57 -2.04 7.54
C ASP A 64 17.90 -2.90 6.46
N MET A 65 16.77 -3.52 6.78
CA MET A 65 16.14 -4.50 5.89
C MET A 65 15.21 -3.89 4.83
N ASP A 66 14.62 -2.74 5.11
CA ASP A 66 13.73 -2.06 4.18
C ASP A 66 13.80 -0.53 4.29
N ASP A 67 13.27 0.16 3.29
CA ASP A 67 13.26 1.61 3.18
C ASP A 67 12.48 2.29 4.31
N ASN A 68 11.36 1.73 4.73
CA ASN A 68 10.52 2.30 5.78
C ASN A 68 11.13 2.09 7.19
N ALA A 69 11.83 0.98 7.40
CA ALA A 69 12.54 0.73 8.64
C ALA A 69 13.80 1.61 8.76
N ARG A 70 14.51 1.83 7.63
CA ARG A 70 15.70 2.68 7.59
C ARG A 70 15.37 4.17 7.77
N TYR A 71 14.24 4.63 7.23
CA TYR A 71 13.81 6.03 7.29
C TYR A 71 12.41 6.13 7.92
N PRO A 72 12.30 5.85 9.24
CA PRO A 72 11.01 5.85 9.92
C PRO A 72 10.42 7.26 9.93
N LYS A 73 9.13 7.35 9.64
CA LYS A 73 8.38 8.59 9.72
C LYS A 73 7.84 8.85 11.12
N GLU A 74 7.37 10.07 11.31
CA GLU A 74 6.68 10.46 12.54
C GLU A 74 5.46 9.60 12.81
N LYS A 75 5.30 9.21 14.07
CA LYS A 75 4.15 8.42 14.54
C LYS A 75 3.07 9.36 15.07
N ILE A 76 1.85 9.08 14.70
CA ILE A 76 0.67 9.82 15.12
C ILE A 76 -0.12 8.93 16.08
N ASN A 77 -0.48 9.43 17.27
CA ASN A 77 -1.36 8.70 18.17
C ASN A 77 -2.80 8.78 17.63
N ALA A 78 -3.34 7.64 17.24
CA ALA A 78 -4.67 7.49 16.66
C ALA A 78 -5.63 6.68 17.55
N LYS A 79 -5.37 6.61 18.85
CA LYS A 79 -6.18 5.90 19.83
C LYS A 79 -7.65 6.27 19.75
N ASN A 80 -7.97 7.56 19.79
CA ASN A 80 -9.35 8.02 19.80
C ASN A 80 -10.08 7.68 18.50
N GLN A 81 -9.39 7.78 17.36
CA GLN A 81 -9.93 7.46 16.04
C GLN A 81 -10.16 5.95 15.91
N LEU A 82 -9.27 5.12 16.46
CA LEU A 82 -9.46 3.67 16.47
C LEU A 82 -10.63 3.26 17.32
N ILE A 83 -10.79 3.83 18.52
CA ILE A 83 -11.96 3.60 19.38
C ILE A 83 -13.24 4.01 18.66
N TYR A 84 -13.25 5.17 18.01
CA TYR A 84 -14.39 5.65 17.24
C TYR A 84 -14.74 4.67 16.10
N LEU A 85 -13.74 4.25 15.33
CA LEU A 85 -13.88 3.29 14.22
C LEU A 85 -14.51 1.97 14.70
N ILE A 86 -13.96 1.39 15.77
CA ILE A 86 -14.46 0.12 16.33
C ILE A 86 -15.90 0.30 16.83
N LYS A 87 -16.16 1.36 17.59
CA LYS A 87 -17.48 1.65 18.17
C LYS A 87 -18.56 1.80 17.10
N THR A 88 -18.23 2.49 16.00
CA THR A 88 -19.23 2.85 14.99
C THR A 88 -19.52 1.73 14.00
N HIS A 89 -18.51 0.91 13.67
CA HIS A 89 -18.62 -0.01 12.54
C HIS A 89 -18.45 -1.48 12.89
N PHE A 90 -17.84 -1.82 14.04
CA PHE A 90 -17.42 -3.20 14.30
C PHE A 90 -17.99 -3.86 15.55
N LEU A 91 -18.69 -3.12 16.42
CA LEU A 91 -19.25 -3.74 17.66
C LEU A 91 -20.27 -4.85 17.39
N ASP A 92 -21.01 -4.76 16.30
CA ASP A 92 -22.02 -5.76 15.94
C ASP A 92 -21.42 -7.02 15.28
N ASN A 93 -20.12 -7.21 15.28
CA ASN A 93 -19.43 -8.31 14.57
C ASN A 93 -19.77 -8.42 13.07
N LYS A 94 -20.25 -7.36 12.45
CA LYS A 94 -20.55 -7.32 11.02
C LYS A 94 -19.28 -7.28 10.19
N LYS A 95 -19.32 -7.94 9.05
CA LYS A 95 -18.30 -7.78 8.01
C LYS A 95 -18.61 -6.54 7.18
N VAL A 96 -17.62 -5.68 7.00
CA VAL A 96 -17.78 -4.42 6.28
C VAL A 96 -16.62 -4.25 5.28
N PHE A 97 -16.89 -3.65 4.13
CA PHE A 97 -15.83 -3.33 3.19
C PHE A 97 -15.15 -2.01 3.56
N ILE A 98 -13.82 -1.97 3.50
CA ILE A 98 -13.02 -0.78 3.83
C ILE A 98 -13.50 0.45 3.06
N ARG A 99 -13.81 0.31 1.76
CA ARG A 99 -14.28 1.43 0.92
C ARG A 99 -15.60 2.04 1.40
N ASP A 100 -16.48 1.22 1.99
CA ASP A 100 -17.80 1.67 2.41
C ASP A 100 -17.72 2.32 3.79
N ILE A 101 -16.81 1.85 4.64
CA ILE A 101 -16.48 2.50 5.92
C ILE A 101 -15.91 3.91 5.66
N ILE A 102 -14.90 4.02 4.81
CA ILE A 102 -14.20 5.30 4.55
C ILE A 102 -15.16 6.40 4.09
N LYS A 103 -16.19 6.06 3.30
CA LYS A 103 -17.18 7.03 2.79
C LYS A 103 -18.02 7.71 3.87
N VAL A 104 -18.20 7.05 5.01
CA VAL A 104 -19.07 7.52 6.10
C VAL A 104 -18.30 8.03 7.31
N LEU A 105 -16.98 7.90 7.30
CA LEU A 105 -16.12 8.36 8.38
C LEU A 105 -15.97 9.90 8.34
N PRO A 106 -15.89 10.55 9.53
CA PRO A 106 -15.75 12.00 9.60
C PRO A 106 -14.39 12.44 9.06
N LEU A 107 -14.41 13.54 8.30
CA LEU A 107 -13.22 14.18 7.78
C LEU A 107 -13.00 15.50 8.55
N SER A 108 -11.76 15.77 8.94
CA SER A 108 -11.37 17.03 9.61
C SER A 108 -10.13 17.59 8.92
N LYS A 109 -10.23 18.83 8.45
CA LYS A 109 -9.09 19.51 7.84
C LYS A 109 -8.08 19.97 8.88
N ASP A 110 -8.57 20.38 10.05
CA ASP A 110 -7.72 20.91 11.12
C ASP A 110 -6.85 19.81 11.74
N ASP A 111 -7.40 18.59 11.88
CA ASP A 111 -6.70 17.44 12.44
C ASP A 111 -6.00 16.59 11.37
N GLN A 112 -5.98 17.01 10.12
CA GLN A 112 -5.45 16.23 8.98
C GLN A 112 -6.06 14.83 8.85
N ILE A 113 -7.32 14.67 9.27
CA ILE A 113 -8.08 13.43 9.16
C ILE A 113 -8.81 13.42 7.81
N ASP A 114 -8.21 12.77 6.84
CA ASP A 114 -8.73 12.58 5.49
C ASP A 114 -9.01 11.09 5.20
N GLU A 115 -9.47 10.78 4.00
CA GLU A 115 -9.69 9.39 3.57
C GLU A 115 -8.41 8.55 3.64
N SER A 116 -7.24 9.16 3.37
CA SER A 116 -5.94 8.50 3.45
C SER A 116 -5.60 8.12 4.89
N PHE A 117 -5.86 9.03 5.84
CA PHE A 117 -5.68 8.75 7.27
C PHE A 117 -6.51 7.54 7.71
N TRP A 118 -7.80 7.51 7.37
CA TRP A 118 -8.67 6.39 7.73
C TRP A 118 -8.26 5.07 7.08
N LYS A 119 -7.84 5.11 5.82
CA LYS A 119 -7.28 3.95 5.13
C LYS A 119 -6.04 3.42 5.86
N THR A 120 -5.12 4.31 6.21
CA THR A 120 -3.90 3.98 6.95
C THR A 120 -4.22 3.39 8.32
N LEU A 121 -5.16 3.99 9.06
CA LEU A 121 -5.60 3.50 10.36
C LEU A 121 -6.17 2.08 10.28
N ILE A 122 -7.02 1.81 9.30
CA ILE A 122 -7.61 0.47 9.10
C ILE A 122 -6.51 -0.55 8.75
N ILE A 123 -5.58 -0.22 7.87
CA ILE A 123 -4.47 -1.11 7.49
C ILE A 123 -3.58 -1.41 8.71
N HIS A 124 -3.20 -0.39 9.48
CA HIS A 124 -2.45 -0.59 10.73
C HIS A 124 -3.22 -1.48 11.71
N SER A 125 -4.52 -1.29 11.85
CA SER A 125 -5.37 -2.10 12.74
C SER A 125 -5.45 -3.57 12.30
N ILE A 126 -5.40 -3.85 10.99
CA ILE A 126 -5.32 -5.22 10.47
C ILE A 126 -3.94 -5.82 10.79
N ILE A 127 -2.87 -5.07 10.56
CA ILE A 127 -1.50 -5.54 10.79
C ILE A 127 -1.22 -5.80 12.28
N GLU A 128 -1.78 -4.99 13.17
CA GLU A 128 -1.69 -5.20 14.62
C GLU A 128 -2.67 -6.29 15.13
N GLY A 129 -3.52 -6.81 14.24
CA GLY A 129 -4.44 -7.88 14.55
C GLY A 129 -5.71 -7.45 15.32
N PHE A 130 -6.04 -6.17 15.37
CA PHE A 130 -7.31 -5.68 15.95
C PHE A 130 -8.49 -5.90 14.99
N LEU A 131 -8.21 -5.87 13.70
CA LEU A 131 -9.16 -6.20 12.65
C LEU A 131 -8.67 -7.40 11.86
N GLU A 132 -9.59 -8.25 11.42
CA GLU A 132 -9.31 -9.39 10.54
C GLU A 132 -9.91 -9.16 9.17
N LYS A 133 -9.12 -9.44 8.14
CA LYS A 133 -9.54 -9.34 6.74
C LYS A 133 -9.90 -10.72 6.20
N ASP A 134 -11.07 -10.85 5.63
CA ASP A 134 -11.53 -12.07 4.98
C ASP A 134 -11.21 -12.04 3.48
N ILE A 135 -10.20 -12.81 3.06
CA ILE A 135 -9.76 -12.90 1.67
C ILE A 135 -10.84 -13.59 0.81
N ASN A 136 -11.56 -14.56 1.36
CA ASN A 136 -12.60 -15.30 0.66
C ASN A 136 -13.85 -14.44 0.40
N ASP A 137 -14.05 -13.41 1.22
CA ASP A 137 -15.16 -12.46 1.07
C ASP A 137 -14.63 -11.10 0.52
N LEU A 138 -13.87 -11.16 -0.57
CA LEU A 138 -13.36 -10.00 -1.31
C LEU A 138 -12.69 -8.92 -0.44
N GLY A 139 -12.09 -9.34 0.68
CA GLY A 139 -11.38 -8.45 1.59
C GLY A 139 -12.29 -7.64 2.52
N SER A 140 -13.46 -8.17 2.87
CA SER A 140 -14.26 -7.64 3.96
C SER A 140 -13.49 -7.70 5.29
N VAL A 141 -13.78 -6.78 6.19
CA VAL A 141 -13.09 -6.63 7.48
C VAL A 141 -14.08 -6.82 8.61
N LYS A 142 -13.67 -7.49 9.66
CA LYS A 142 -14.39 -7.66 10.92
C LYS A 142 -13.48 -7.41 12.10
N ILE A 143 -14.04 -7.20 13.29
CA ILE A 143 -13.26 -7.10 14.53
C ILE A 143 -12.74 -8.47 14.96
N SER A 144 -11.49 -8.53 15.42
CA SER A 144 -10.88 -9.70 16.01
C SER A 144 -11.17 -9.78 17.53
N GLU A 145 -10.85 -10.90 18.16
CA GLU A 145 -10.90 -11.01 19.64
C GLU A 145 -9.89 -10.07 20.31
N THR A 146 -8.72 -9.83 19.68
CA THR A 146 -7.74 -8.85 20.16
C THR A 146 -8.30 -7.43 20.06
N GLY A 147 -9.03 -7.11 18.99
CA GLY A 147 -9.70 -5.82 18.84
C GLY A 147 -10.77 -5.56 19.87
N LYS A 148 -11.55 -6.59 20.23
CA LYS A 148 -12.55 -6.49 21.33
C LYS A 148 -11.89 -6.25 22.69
N LYS A 149 -10.78 -6.93 22.97
CA LYS A 149 -9.99 -6.72 24.19
C LYS A 149 -9.42 -5.31 24.23
N TYR A 150 -8.86 -4.82 23.12
CA TYR A 150 -8.37 -3.45 23.00
C TYR A 150 -9.49 -2.43 23.26
N PHE A 151 -10.67 -2.64 22.71
CA PHE A 151 -11.81 -1.74 22.93
C PHE A 151 -12.24 -1.68 24.40
N SER A 152 -12.14 -2.79 25.14
CA SER A 152 -12.46 -2.85 26.59
C SER A 152 -11.42 -2.15 27.46
N ASN A 153 -10.16 -2.16 27.06
CA ASN A 153 -9.04 -1.50 27.75
C ASN A 153 -8.11 -0.83 26.72
N PRO A 154 -8.46 0.37 26.24
CA PRO A 154 -7.71 1.00 25.17
C PRO A 154 -6.36 1.55 25.65
N GLU A 155 -5.30 1.18 24.94
CA GLU A 155 -3.96 1.71 25.08
C GLU A 155 -3.63 2.71 23.97
N ASP A 156 -2.48 3.38 24.04
CA ASP A 156 -2.02 4.25 22.96
C ASP A 156 -1.75 3.45 21.69
N PHE A 157 -2.28 3.94 20.59
CA PHE A 157 -2.16 3.33 19.29
C PHE A 157 -1.51 4.29 18.29
N PHE A 158 -0.34 3.94 17.81
CA PHE A 158 0.43 4.79 16.92
C PHE A 158 0.38 4.27 15.48
N ILE A 159 0.08 5.16 14.56
CA ILE A 159 0.14 4.90 13.12
C ILE A 159 1.22 5.77 12.49
N VAL A 160 1.69 5.35 11.33
CA VAL A 160 2.63 6.11 10.49
C VAL A 160 1.90 6.53 9.22
N LYS A 161 1.87 7.82 8.92
CA LYS A 161 1.18 8.33 7.72
C LYS A 161 1.81 7.76 6.46
N ASP A 162 0.99 7.23 5.57
CA ASP A 162 1.44 6.67 4.30
C ASP A 162 2.03 7.74 3.37
N ASN A 163 2.79 7.28 2.37
CA ASN A 163 3.36 8.16 1.37
C ASN A 163 2.26 8.72 0.46
N ASP A 164 2.23 10.03 0.29
CA ASP A 164 1.37 10.66 -0.70
C ASP A 164 2.11 10.81 -2.03
N PHE A 165 1.80 9.95 -2.97
CA PHE A 165 2.34 10.00 -4.34
C PHE A 165 1.46 10.81 -5.30
N SER A 166 0.41 11.46 -4.81
CA SER A 166 -0.52 12.25 -5.63
C SER A 166 0.15 13.45 -6.30
N ILE A 167 1.14 14.05 -5.64
CA ILE A 167 1.91 15.19 -6.17
C ILE A 167 2.71 14.76 -7.40
N SER A 168 3.29 13.56 -7.37
CA SER A 168 4.01 13.00 -8.53
C SER A 168 3.10 12.77 -9.74
N ARG A 169 1.80 12.64 -9.54
CA ARG A 169 0.81 12.49 -10.62
C ARG A 169 0.56 13.82 -11.35
N LYS A 170 0.52 14.96 -10.63
CA LYS A 170 0.28 16.29 -11.20
C LYS A 170 1.49 16.81 -11.97
N THR A 171 2.68 16.71 -11.38
CA THR A 171 3.94 17.16 -12.00
C THR A 171 4.27 16.35 -13.26
N ARG A 172 3.92 15.08 -13.34
CA ARG A 172 4.19 14.25 -14.52
C ARG A 172 3.25 14.51 -15.69
N LYS A 173 2.01 14.98 -15.45
CA LYS A 173 1.13 15.46 -16.54
C LYS A 173 1.64 16.77 -17.18
N GLU A 174 2.37 17.58 -16.42
CA GLU A 174 2.98 18.82 -16.92
C GLU A 174 4.36 18.57 -17.55
N SER A 175 5.09 17.52 -17.14
CA SER A 175 6.43 17.19 -17.65
C SER A 175 6.44 16.43 -18.97
N THR A 176 5.29 16.14 -19.58
CA THR A 176 5.23 15.55 -20.94
C THR A 176 5.78 16.47 -22.04
N LYS A 177 6.14 17.73 -21.71
CA LYS A 177 6.88 18.63 -22.58
C LYS A 177 8.42 18.50 -22.50
N ALA A 178 8.95 17.75 -21.51
CA ALA A 178 10.40 17.54 -21.35
C ALA A 178 10.96 16.39 -22.19
N SER A 179 10.20 15.82 -23.10
CA SER A 179 10.47 14.48 -23.64
C SER A 179 11.28 14.41 -24.95
N VAL A 180 11.61 15.51 -25.57
CA VAL A 180 12.37 15.42 -26.87
C VAL A 180 13.83 15.06 -26.60
N ILE A 181 14.44 15.64 -25.57
CA ILE A 181 15.82 15.34 -25.17
C ILE A 181 15.94 13.92 -24.62
N ASP A 182 14.96 13.51 -23.78
CA ASP A 182 14.91 12.15 -23.23
C ASP A 182 14.70 11.08 -24.29
N SER A 183 13.93 11.35 -25.35
CA SER A 183 13.71 10.39 -26.43
C SER A 183 14.96 10.19 -27.28
N GLU A 184 15.72 11.24 -27.51
CA GLU A 184 16.99 11.18 -28.24
C GLU A 184 18.07 10.45 -27.44
N LEU A 185 18.19 10.77 -26.15
CA LEU A 185 19.08 10.06 -25.23
C LEU A 185 18.73 8.57 -25.16
N MET A 186 17.45 8.24 -25.06
CA MET A 186 16.98 6.86 -25.02
C MET A 186 17.31 6.10 -26.31
N LYS A 187 17.14 6.72 -27.48
CA LYS A 187 17.56 6.13 -28.76
C LYS A 187 19.06 5.83 -28.77
N ARG A 188 19.91 6.78 -28.35
CA ARG A 188 21.36 6.60 -28.25
C ARG A 188 21.73 5.47 -27.28
N LEU A 189 21.09 5.38 -26.13
CA LEU A 189 21.32 4.30 -25.17
C LEU A 189 20.92 2.92 -25.72
N VAL A 190 19.82 2.83 -26.48
CA VAL A 190 19.40 1.58 -27.13
C VAL A 190 20.42 1.15 -28.19
N ILE A 191 20.93 2.10 -29.01
CA ILE A 191 21.96 1.84 -30.02
C ILE A 191 23.26 1.40 -29.34
N LEU A 192 23.69 2.11 -28.30
CA LEU A 192 24.89 1.77 -27.54
C LEU A 192 24.81 0.35 -26.94
N ARG A 193 23.65 0.03 -26.34
CA ARG A 193 23.41 -1.31 -25.78
C ARG A 193 23.50 -2.40 -26.84
N LYS A 194 22.94 -2.19 -28.04
CA LYS A 194 23.05 -3.13 -29.15
C LYS A 194 24.50 -3.32 -29.59
N ASN A 195 25.24 -2.22 -29.78
CA ASN A 195 26.65 -2.28 -30.21
C ASN A 195 27.53 -3.01 -29.20
N ILE A 196 27.27 -2.81 -27.87
CA ILE A 196 28.02 -3.53 -26.83
C ILE A 196 27.64 -5.00 -26.82
N ALA A 197 26.36 -5.34 -26.99
CA ALA A 197 25.88 -6.72 -27.07
C ALA A 197 26.53 -7.49 -28.23
N GLU A 198 26.58 -6.88 -29.43
CA GLU A 198 27.24 -7.46 -30.60
C GLU A 198 28.73 -7.68 -30.35
N LYS A 199 29.44 -6.66 -29.83
CA LYS A 199 30.89 -6.81 -29.50
C LYS A 199 31.18 -7.89 -28.49
N LYS A 200 30.26 -8.14 -27.57
CA LYS A 200 30.44 -9.17 -26.50
C LYS A 200 29.78 -10.51 -26.86
N SER A 201 29.16 -10.64 -28.01
CA SER A 201 28.38 -11.81 -28.43
C SER A 201 27.34 -12.22 -27.38
N LEU A 202 26.72 -11.23 -26.76
CA LEU A 202 25.69 -11.42 -25.72
C LEU A 202 24.34 -10.82 -26.21
N PRO A 203 23.22 -11.35 -25.74
CA PRO A 203 21.92 -10.76 -26.06
C PRO A 203 21.80 -9.37 -25.41
N PRO A 204 21.11 -8.39 -26.05
CA PRO A 204 21.01 -7.01 -25.56
C PRO A 204 20.45 -6.85 -24.13
N TYR A 205 19.60 -7.77 -23.68
CA TYR A 205 19.05 -7.74 -22.32
C TYR A 205 20.08 -8.11 -21.23
N ALA A 206 21.18 -8.78 -21.59
CA ALA A 206 22.27 -9.10 -20.66
C ALA A 206 23.26 -7.93 -20.46
N ILE A 207 23.11 -6.85 -21.25
CA ILE A 207 23.89 -5.63 -21.13
C ILE A 207 23.04 -4.60 -20.38
N LEU A 208 23.48 -4.12 -19.24
CA LEU A 208 22.76 -3.20 -18.35
C LEU A 208 21.51 -3.86 -17.72
N GLN A 209 21.74 -4.64 -16.69
CA GLN A 209 20.72 -4.96 -15.68
C GLN A 209 20.65 -3.83 -14.64
#